data_1e0cc33709649a5ee25eccb6d629bab5
#
_entry.id   1e0cc33709649a5ee25eccb6d629bab5
#
_cell.length_a   1.000
_cell.length_b   1.000
_cell.length_c   1.000
_cell.angle_alpha   90.00
_cell.angle_beta   90.00
_cell.angle_gamma   90.00
#
_symmetry.space_group_name_H-M   'P 1'
#
loop_
_entity.id
_entity.type
_entity.pdbx_description
1 polymer ?
#
loop_
_entity_poly.entity_id
_entity_poly.type
_entity_poly.pdbx_seq_one_letter_code
_entity_poly.pdbx_strand_id
1 'polypeptide(L)'
;MKENKKTDMETIKRNVLLNPGPATTTDTVKMAQVVPDICPREKEFAGLMKGLRSDLLKVVHAPEDEYTSVLFCGSGTINIDVCINSLVPEGKKILVVNNGAYNTRAVEVCQMYHIPHINLKSSVYEQPDLKAVEQTLNDNPDVAVVYCCHHETGTGVLNPIREIGALAHSHGAIFVSDTTSTLGMIPLDVVKDNVDFCMASAQKGLMAMSGLSFVIGRKAIIEASKNYPTRSYYCNLYLQYEYFEKTGEMHFTPPVQTIYATIQALKEYFAEGETAKFARHRRVYEAIRRGVKELGFETVIDPKIESGLVVSVKYPDDPNWSFEKVHDYCYDRGFTIYPGKISTTNTFRLCALGAIDSKDIDDFFVVMQQALDHFEIKLK
;
A
#
# COMPACT_ATOMS: atom_id res chain seq x y z
N MET A 1 47.23 3.36 9.34
CA MET A 1 46.22 3.63 8.30
C MET A 1 45.99 2.33 7.53
N LYS A 2 44.87 1.64 7.74
CA LYS A 2 44.49 0.48 6.92
C LYS A 2 43.85 1.02 5.65
N GLU A 3 44.47 0.72 4.50
CA GLU A 3 43.87 0.99 3.21
C GLU A 3 42.48 0.34 3.15
N ASN A 4 41.43 1.17 2.99
CA ASN A 4 40.10 0.69 2.60
C ASN A 4 40.23 0.10 1.20
N LYS A 5 40.36 -1.22 1.09
CA LYS A 5 40.11 -1.91 -0.15
C LYS A 5 38.65 -1.58 -0.53
N LYS A 6 38.46 -0.79 -1.60
CA LYS A 6 37.19 -0.74 -2.31
C LYS A 6 36.87 -2.19 -2.70
N THR A 7 35.92 -2.80 -2.01
CA THR A 7 35.30 -4.02 -2.46
C THR A 7 34.64 -3.66 -3.78
N ASP A 8 35.06 -4.28 -4.89
CA ASP A 8 34.31 -4.30 -6.13
C ASP A 8 32.96 -4.91 -5.78
N MET A 9 31.93 -4.05 -5.68
CA MET A 9 30.58 -4.53 -5.46
C MET A 9 30.11 -5.19 -6.76
N GLU A 10 29.91 -6.50 -6.70
CA GLU A 10 29.22 -7.21 -7.77
C GLU A 10 27.91 -6.47 -8.08
N THR A 11 27.61 -6.31 -9.37
CA THR A 11 26.36 -5.67 -9.80
C THR A 11 25.19 -6.48 -9.24
N ILE A 12 24.30 -5.82 -8.50
CA ILE A 12 23.10 -6.47 -7.95
C ILE A 12 22.21 -6.93 -9.09
N LYS A 13 21.92 -8.24 -9.16
CA LYS A 13 20.99 -8.78 -10.16
C LYS A 13 19.66 -8.05 -10.07
N ARG A 14 19.21 -7.47 -11.18
CA ARG A 14 17.92 -6.81 -11.26
C ARG A 14 16.83 -7.81 -11.64
N ASN A 15 15.86 -8.01 -10.77
CA ASN A 15 14.62 -8.69 -11.09
C ASN A 15 13.48 -7.66 -11.19
N VAL A 16 12.63 -7.80 -12.18
CA VAL A 16 11.44 -6.96 -12.38
C VAL A 16 10.25 -7.63 -11.69
N LEU A 17 9.75 -6.98 -10.64
CA LEU A 17 8.65 -7.50 -9.85
C LEU A 17 7.34 -6.88 -10.35
N LEU A 18 6.54 -7.67 -11.06
CA LEU A 18 5.20 -7.28 -11.52
C LEU A 18 4.09 -7.70 -10.53
N ASN A 19 4.46 -7.91 -9.27
CA ASN A 19 3.56 -8.21 -8.15
C ASN A 19 3.12 -6.91 -7.44
N PRO A 20 2.04 -6.95 -6.63
CA PRO A 20 1.52 -5.75 -5.94
C PRO A 20 2.35 -5.30 -4.72
N GLY A 21 3.60 -5.73 -4.63
CA GLY A 21 4.57 -5.41 -3.58
C GLY A 21 5.02 -6.64 -2.77
N PRO A 22 6.32 -6.64 -2.34
CA PRO A 22 7.25 -5.51 -2.45
C PRO A 22 7.52 -5.10 -3.89
N ALA A 23 7.80 -3.80 -4.10
CA ALA A 23 8.09 -3.23 -5.41
C ALA A 23 9.55 -3.42 -5.80
N THR A 24 9.86 -3.39 -7.10
CA THR A 24 11.24 -3.28 -7.58
C THR A 24 11.84 -1.97 -7.07
N THR A 25 13.02 -2.03 -6.45
CA THR A 25 13.74 -0.89 -5.88
C THR A 25 14.95 -0.51 -6.73
N THR A 26 15.39 0.73 -6.61
CA THR A 26 16.67 1.19 -7.18
C THR A 26 17.85 0.61 -6.40
N ASP A 27 19.02 0.58 -6.99
CA ASP A 27 20.24 0.11 -6.30
C ASP A 27 20.67 1.10 -5.22
N THR A 28 20.40 2.40 -5.39
CA THR A 28 20.65 3.42 -4.38
C THR A 28 19.83 3.21 -3.11
N VAL A 29 18.57 2.79 -3.21
CA VAL A 29 17.73 2.40 -2.07
C VAL A 29 18.26 1.13 -1.39
N LYS A 30 18.69 0.11 -2.17
CA LYS A 30 19.30 -1.11 -1.61
C LYS A 30 20.59 -0.79 -0.85
N MET A 31 21.46 0.04 -1.45
CA MET A 31 22.74 0.43 -0.87
C MET A 31 22.63 1.34 0.34
N ALA A 32 21.54 2.10 0.47
CA ALA A 32 21.29 2.94 1.63
C ALA A 32 21.12 2.15 2.95
N GLN A 33 21.00 0.82 2.88
CA GLN A 33 20.99 -0.05 4.06
C GLN A 33 22.40 -0.33 4.62
N VAL A 34 23.44 -0.09 3.83
CA VAL A 34 24.82 -0.32 4.23
C VAL A 34 25.34 0.93 4.95
N VAL A 35 25.07 1.01 6.22
CA VAL A 35 25.41 2.13 7.11
C VAL A 35 26.19 1.64 8.32
N PRO A 36 26.98 2.50 8.97
CA PRO A 36 27.59 2.16 10.27
C PRO A 36 26.53 1.75 11.30
N ASP A 37 26.92 0.91 12.25
CA ASP A 37 26.06 0.60 13.38
C ASP A 37 25.74 1.90 14.14
N ILE A 38 24.46 2.10 14.42
CA ILE A 38 23.96 3.24 15.19
C ILE A 38 22.93 2.77 16.21
N CYS A 39 23.05 3.26 17.43
CA CYS A 39 22.00 3.07 18.43
C CYS A 39 20.78 3.96 18.07
N PRO A 40 19.58 3.39 17.93
CA PRO A 40 18.39 4.18 17.56
C PRO A 40 17.91 5.14 18.66
N ARG A 41 18.60 5.19 19.81
CA ARG A 41 18.37 6.15 20.91
C ARG A 41 19.34 7.34 20.88
N GLU A 42 20.17 7.43 19.84
CA GLU A 42 21.03 8.58 19.65
C GLU A 42 20.29 9.77 19.04
N LYS A 43 20.67 10.99 19.44
CA LYS A 43 20.09 12.24 18.93
C LYS A 43 20.15 12.35 17.39
N GLU A 44 21.22 11.83 16.81
CA GLU A 44 21.42 11.79 15.36
C GLU A 44 20.28 10.99 14.69
N PHE A 45 19.97 9.80 15.21
CA PHE A 45 18.91 8.95 14.66
C PHE A 45 17.52 9.55 14.89
N ALA A 46 17.28 10.18 16.05
CA ALA A 46 16.05 10.92 16.32
C ALA A 46 15.84 12.08 15.31
N GLY A 47 16.93 12.76 14.92
CA GLY A 47 16.90 13.78 13.87
C GLY A 47 16.51 13.23 12.50
N LEU A 48 17.03 12.06 12.12
CA LEU A 48 16.67 11.35 10.87
C LEU A 48 15.18 10.99 10.87
N MET A 49 14.67 10.46 11.98
CA MET A 49 13.24 10.09 12.11
C MET A 49 12.32 11.29 12.06
N LYS A 50 12.72 12.42 12.64
CA LYS A 50 11.94 13.68 12.55
C LYS A 50 11.81 14.12 11.08
N GLY A 51 12.90 14.09 10.32
CA GLY A 51 12.89 14.38 8.88
C GLY A 51 12.00 13.41 8.09
N LEU A 52 12.15 12.12 8.34
CA LEU A 52 11.32 11.09 7.71
C LEU A 52 9.83 11.30 7.96
N ARG A 53 9.44 11.60 9.21
CA ARG A 53 8.05 11.85 9.60
C ARG A 53 7.47 13.06 8.86
N SER A 54 8.23 14.16 8.77
CA SER A 54 7.83 15.36 8.01
C SER A 54 7.70 15.08 6.52
N ASP A 55 8.66 14.36 5.93
CA ASP A 55 8.62 14.04 4.51
C ASP A 55 7.43 13.14 4.12
N LEU A 56 7.04 12.20 4.98
CA LEU A 56 5.84 11.39 4.77
C LEU A 56 4.55 12.23 4.71
N LEU A 57 4.44 13.31 5.49
CA LEU A 57 3.30 14.22 5.42
C LEU A 57 3.22 14.94 4.08
N LYS A 58 4.36 15.33 3.52
CA LYS A 58 4.44 16.00 2.21
C LYS A 58 3.94 15.11 1.06
N VAL A 59 4.16 13.79 1.14
CA VAL A 59 3.70 12.83 0.12
C VAL A 59 2.18 12.81 -0.03
N VAL A 60 1.44 13.16 1.02
CA VAL A 60 -0.03 13.16 1.03
C VAL A 60 -0.63 14.57 1.27
N HIS A 61 0.19 15.61 1.09
CA HIS A 61 -0.18 17.01 1.28
C HIS A 61 -0.81 17.32 2.65
N ALA A 62 -0.40 16.57 3.69
CA ALA A 62 -0.92 16.73 5.05
C ALA A 62 -0.29 17.95 5.74
N PRO A 63 -1.09 18.92 6.25
CA PRO A 63 -0.58 20.04 7.05
C PRO A 63 0.08 19.56 8.34
N GLU A 64 1.33 19.98 8.60
CA GLU A 64 2.10 19.54 9.78
C GLU A 64 1.53 20.03 11.12
N ASP A 65 0.73 21.09 11.14
CA ASP A 65 0.04 21.59 12.32
C ASP A 65 -1.15 20.72 12.72
N GLU A 66 -1.86 20.10 11.75
CA GLU A 66 -3.01 19.24 12.00
C GLU A 66 -2.69 17.75 12.03
N TYR A 67 -1.74 17.30 11.20
CA TYR A 67 -1.43 15.89 10.99
C TYR A 67 -0.05 15.50 11.53
N THR A 68 0.11 14.23 11.79
CA THR A 68 1.41 13.61 12.12
C THR A 68 1.54 12.25 11.45
N SER A 69 2.77 11.79 11.28
CA SER A 69 3.07 10.42 10.86
C SER A 69 3.61 9.61 12.04
N VAL A 70 3.03 8.44 12.29
CA VAL A 70 3.41 7.51 13.36
C VAL A 70 3.93 6.23 12.73
N LEU A 71 5.19 5.88 13.04
CA LEU A 71 5.90 4.76 12.43
C LEU A 71 5.76 3.49 13.26
N PHE A 72 5.66 2.35 12.57
CA PHE A 72 5.59 1.01 13.16
C PHE A 72 6.55 0.05 12.45
N CYS A 73 7.16 -0.87 13.22
CA CYS A 73 7.94 -1.96 12.65
C CYS A 73 7.01 -3.10 12.25
N GLY A 74 6.84 -3.34 10.95
CA GLY A 74 5.98 -4.41 10.45
C GLY A 74 5.58 -4.24 8.99
N SER A 75 4.75 -5.17 8.50
CA SER A 75 4.11 -5.08 7.18
C SER A 75 2.93 -4.11 7.21
N GLY A 76 2.41 -3.70 6.04
CA GLY A 76 1.23 -2.81 5.96
C GLY A 76 0.02 -3.30 6.77
N THR A 77 -0.12 -4.60 7.01
CA THR A 77 -1.19 -5.16 7.83
C THR A 77 -1.18 -4.68 9.28
N ILE A 78 -0.01 -4.33 9.84
CA ILE A 78 0.08 -3.77 11.20
C ILE A 78 -0.72 -2.47 11.33
N ASN A 79 -0.78 -1.67 10.27
CA ASN A 79 -1.51 -0.40 10.33
C ASN A 79 -3.03 -0.60 10.41
N ILE A 80 -3.56 -1.66 9.77
CA ILE A 80 -4.98 -2.03 9.89
C ILE A 80 -5.27 -2.36 11.35
N ASP A 81 -4.42 -3.18 11.97
CA ASP A 81 -4.51 -3.53 13.38
C ASP A 81 -4.44 -2.28 14.26
N VAL A 82 -3.42 -1.43 14.08
CA VAL A 82 -3.22 -0.17 14.81
C VAL A 82 -4.43 0.75 14.73
N CYS A 83 -4.93 1.03 13.53
CA CYS A 83 -6.04 1.97 13.37
C CYS A 83 -7.34 1.44 13.98
N ILE A 84 -7.68 0.17 13.72
CA ILE A 84 -8.93 -0.40 14.20
C ILE A 84 -8.95 -0.53 15.72
N ASN A 85 -7.86 -1.04 16.32
CA ASN A 85 -7.85 -1.20 17.78
C ASN A 85 -7.76 0.13 18.54
N SER A 86 -7.18 1.17 17.96
CA SER A 86 -6.90 2.45 18.64
C SER A 86 -7.97 3.52 18.41
N LEU A 87 -8.71 3.49 17.28
CA LEU A 87 -9.55 4.62 16.88
C LEU A 87 -11.04 4.42 17.14
N VAL A 88 -11.49 3.22 17.54
CA VAL A 88 -12.91 2.96 17.83
C VAL A 88 -13.18 3.17 19.32
N PRO A 89 -13.99 4.20 19.71
CA PRO A 89 -14.33 4.48 21.12
C PRO A 89 -15.15 3.35 21.75
N GLU A 90 -15.21 3.35 23.07
CA GLU A 90 -16.07 2.42 23.83
C GLU A 90 -17.54 2.56 23.41
N GLY A 91 -18.19 1.43 23.20
CA GLY A 91 -19.63 1.38 22.85
C GLY A 91 -19.97 1.88 21.45
N LYS A 92 -18.98 2.25 20.63
CA LYS A 92 -19.17 2.69 19.24
C LYS A 92 -18.86 1.58 18.25
N LYS A 93 -19.29 1.79 16.99
CA LYS A 93 -19.08 0.87 15.88
C LYS A 93 -18.11 1.43 14.83
N ILE A 94 -17.53 0.51 14.08
CA ILE A 94 -16.85 0.81 12.82
C ILE A 94 -17.65 0.26 11.64
N LEU A 95 -17.84 1.06 10.60
CA LEU A 95 -18.34 0.62 9.30
C LEU A 95 -17.15 0.28 8.39
N VAL A 96 -17.07 -0.96 7.96
CA VAL A 96 -16.10 -1.41 6.94
C VAL A 96 -16.81 -1.50 5.59
N VAL A 97 -16.43 -0.62 4.66
CA VAL A 97 -16.91 -0.63 3.27
C VAL A 97 -16.08 -1.67 2.51
N ASN A 98 -16.66 -2.85 2.24
CA ASN A 98 -15.92 -4.06 1.89
C ASN A 98 -16.25 -4.57 0.50
N ASN A 99 -15.36 -4.31 -0.46
CA ASN A 99 -15.42 -4.86 -1.81
C ASN A 99 -14.21 -5.76 -2.14
N GLY A 100 -13.52 -6.33 -1.13
CA GLY A 100 -12.42 -7.26 -1.42
C GLY A 100 -11.60 -7.73 -0.23
N ALA A 101 -10.48 -8.40 -0.54
CA ALA A 101 -9.67 -9.13 0.42
C ALA A 101 -9.01 -8.24 1.48
N TYR A 102 -8.64 -7.00 1.12
CA TYR A 102 -7.96 -6.10 2.07
C TYR A 102 -8.95 -5.42 3.01
N ASN A 103 -10.15 -5.06 2.53
CA ASN A 103 -11.22 -4.62 3.41
C ASN A 103 -11.70 -5.76 4.33
N THR A 104 -11.73 -7.01 3.86
CA THR A 104 -12.06 -8.18 4.69
C THR A 104 -11.12 -8.34 5.87
N ARG A 105 -9.82 -8.04 5.75
CA ARG A 105 -8.88 -8.03 6.89
C ARG A 105 -9.29 -7.07 8.00
N ALA A 106 -9.82 -5.91 7.64
CA ALA A 106 -10.33 -4.98 8.65
C ALA A 106 -11.47 -5.60 9.47
N VAL A 107 -12.36 -6.34 8.79
CA VAL A 107 -13.43 -7.10 9.46
C VAL A 107 -12.85 -8.18 10.39
N GLU A 108 -11.84 -8.93 9.93
CA GLU A 108 -11.17 -9.96 10.73
C GLU A 108 -10.51 -9.36 11.97
N VAL A 109 -9.86 -8.21 11.86
CA VAL A 109 -9.27 -7.49 13.01
C VAL A 109 -10.36 -7.04 13.97
N CYS A 110 -11.49 -6.51 13.48
CA CYS A 110 -12.63 -6.17 14.33
C CYS A 110 -13.13 -7.38 15.12
N GLN A 111 -13.24 -8.53 14.47
CA GLN A 111 -13.67 -9.79 15.09
C GLN A 111 -12.70 -10.26 16.19
N MET A 112 -11.39 -10.21 15.91
CA MET A 112 -10.35 -10.62 16.86
C MET A 112 -10.32 -9.76 18.12
N TYR A 113 -10.54 -8.46 17.99
CA TYR A 113 -10.59 -7.52 19.12
C TYR A 113 -11.99 -7.35 19.71
N HIS A 114 -12.99 -8.08 19.22
CA HIS A 114 -14.40 -7.97 19.64
C HIS A 114 -14.96 -6.55 19.52
N ILE A 115 -14.51 -5.81 18.48
CA ILE A 115 -14.97 -4.46 18.20
C ILE A 115 -16.31 -4.53 17.45
N PRO A 116 -17.37 -3.84 17.91
CA PRO A 116 -18.63 -3.76 17.20
C PRO A 116 -18.42 -3.17 15.80
N HIS A 117 -18.86 -3.89 14.76
CA HIS A 117 -18.62 -3.49 13.38
C HIS A 117 -19.78 -3.85 12.45
N ILE A 118 -19.88 -3.10 11.37
CA ILE A 118 -20.77 -3.37 10.24
C ILE A 118 -19.89 -3.71 9.05
N ASN A 119 -20.11 -4.86 8.44
CA ASN A 119 -19.43 -5.29 7.22
C ASN A 119 -20.35 -5.04 6.02
N LEU A 120 -20.23 -3.86 5.39
CA LEU A 120 -20.98 -3.53 4.19
C LEU A 120 -20.30 -4.13 2.96
N LYS A 121 -20.72 -5.37 2.62
CA LYS A 121 -20.16 -6.11 1.48
C LYS A 121 -20.76 -5.66 0.16
N SER A 122 -19.90 -5.53 -0.85
CA SER A 122 -20.28 -5.34 -2.24
C SER A 122 -19.51 -6.27 -3.18
N SER A 123 -19.78 -6.20 -4.47
CA SER A 123 -19.06 -6.96 -5.50
C SER A 123 -17.57 -6.60 -5.48
N VAL A 124 -16.70 -7.60 -5.63
CA VAL A 124 -15.25 -7.39 -5.76
C VAL A 124 -14.85 -6.82 -7.13
N TYR A 125 -15.77 -6.78 -8.06
CA TYR A 125 -15.56 -6.28 -9.42
C TYR A 125 -16.06 -4.84 -9.63
N GLU A 126 -16.59 -4.22 -8.59
CA GLU A 126 -17.25 -2.92 -8.65
C GLU A 126 -16.78 -2.01 -7.52
N GLN A 127 -16.97 -0.71 -7.72
CA GLN A 127 -16.84 0.26 -6.63
C GLN A 127 -18.01 0.09 -5.64
N PRO A 128 -17.82 0.43 -4.36
CA PRO A 128 -18.91 0.46 -3.39
C PRO A 128 -20.02 1.42 -3.81
N ASP A 129 -21.28 1.02 -3.61
CA ASP A 129 -22.43 1.90 -3.81
C ASP A 129 -22.51 2.94 -2.69
N LEU A 130 -22.29 4.21 -3.05
CA LEU A 130 -22.31 5.34 -2.12
C LEU A 130 -23.67 5.53 -1.43
N LYS A 131 -24.78 5.19 -2.11
CA LYS A 131 -26.12 5.25 -1.50
C LYS A 131 -26.26 4.19 -0.41
N ALA A 132 -25.71 3.00 -0.61
CA ALA A 132 -25.70 1.96 0.42
C ALA A 132 -24.83 2.36 1.62
N VAL A 133 -23.70 3.06 1.38
CA VAL A 133 -22.87 3.61 2.46
C VAL A 133 -23.66 4.64 3.26
N GLU A 134 -24.28 5.62 2.60
CA GLU A 134 -25.08 6.67 3.24
C GLU A 134 -26.26 6.08 4.04
N GLN A 135 -27.01 5.16 3.45
CA GLN A 135 -28.12 4.49 4.13
C GLN A 135 -27.66 3.74 5.37
N THR A 136 -26.51 3.04 5.29
CA THR A 136 -25.96 2.32 6.43
C THR A 136 -25.58 3.27 7.56
N LEU A 137 -25.02 4.44 7.24
CA LEU A 137 -24.68 5.46 8.23
C LEU A 137 -25.95 6.09 8.86
N ASN A 138 -26.99 6.38 8.07
CA ASN A 138 -28.28 6.86 8.56
C ASN A 138 -28.92 5.89 9.56
N ASP A 139 -28.86 4.60 9.27
CA ASP A 139 -29.47 3.54 10.10
C ASP A 139 -28.64 3.23 11.37
N ASN A 140 -27.38 3.69 11.43
CA ASN A 140 -26.44 3.38 12.51
C ASN A 140 -25.71 4.65 13.02
N PRO A 141 -26.38 5.54 13.77
CA PRO A 141 -25.79 6.79 14.26
C PRO A 141 -24.70 6.60 15.33
N ASP A 142 -24.48 5.37 15.77
CA ASP A 142 -23.41 4.98 16.69
C ASP A 142 -22.11 4.56 15.97
N VAL A 143 -22.05 4.62 14.63
CA VAL A 143 -20.82 4.47 13.86
C VAL A 143 -19.94 5.70 14.11
N ALA A 144 -18.74 5.46 14.66
CA ALA A 144 -17.75 6.50 14.91
C ALA A 144 -16.57 6.48 13.92
N VAL A 145 -16.38 5.36 13.23
CA VAL A 145 -15.30 5.17 12.26
C VAL A 145 -15.83 4.53 10.99
N VAL A 146 -15.44 5.08 9.83
CA VAL A 146 -15.64 4.43 8.52
C VAL A 146 -14.27 4.00 8.00
N TYR A 147 -14.14 2.78 7.53
CA TYR A 147 -12.91 2.23 6.96
C TYR A 147 -13.13 1.76 5.52
N CYS A 148 -12.22 2.13 4.62
CA CYS A 148 -12.18 1.62 3.25
C CYS A 148 -10.76 1.61 2.70
N CYS A 149 -10.36 0.56 1.98
CA CYS A 149 -9.16 0.59 1.15
C CYS A 149 -9.36 1.57 -0.01
N HIS A 150 -8.35 2.42 -0.27
CA HIS A 150 -8.35 3.29 -1.46
C HIS A 150 -8.28 2.45 -2.75
N HIS A 151 -7.48 1.39 -2.74
CA HIS A 151 -7.31 0.49 -3.87
C HIS A 151 -7.36 -0.97 -3.41
N GLU A 152 -8.33 -1.71 -3.92
CA GLU A 152 -8.40 -3.15 -3.67
C GLU A 152 -7.39 -3.88 -4.59
N THR A 153 -6.20 -4.11 -4.09
CA THR A 153 -5.09 -4.73 -4.84
C THR A 153 -5.36 -6.18 -5.26
N GLY A 154 -6.37 -6.82 -4.67
CA GLY A 154 -6.82 -8.16 -5.07
C GLY A 154 -7.39 -8.19 -6.48
N THR A 155 -8.04 -7.11 -6.88
CA THR A 155 -8.77 -6.98 -8.15
C THR A 155 -8.22 -5.88 -9.06
N GLY A 156 -7.80 -4.76 -8.50
CA GLY A 156 -7.38 -3.56 -9.21
C GLY A 156 -8.38 -2.39 -9.13
N VAL A 157 -9.52 -2.57 -8.41
CA VAL A 157 -10.55 -1.54 -8.27
C VAL A 157 -10.06 -0.37 -7.41
N LEU A 158 -10.22 0.85 -7.91
CA LEU A 158 -10.00 2.09 -7.16
C LEU A 158 -11.31 2.53 -6.52
N ASN A 159 -11.33 2.67 -5.20
CA ASN A 159 -12.52 3.07 -4.45
C ASN A 159 -12.65 4.60 -4.34
N PRO A 160 -13.87 5.15 -4.33
CA PRO A 160 -14.14 6.59 -4.28
C PRO A 160 -14.00 7.12 -2.84
N ILE A 161 -12.75 7.17 -2.33
CA ILE A 161 -12.50 7.51 -0.91
C ILE A 161 -12.88 8.94 -0.55
N ARG A 162 -12.82 9.89 -1.50
CA ARG A 162 -13.24 11.27 -1.27
C ARG A 162 -14.72 11.34 -0.91
N GLU A 163 -15.55 10.65 -1.66
CA GLU A 163 -16.99 10.60 -1.47
C GLU A 163 -17.34 9.83 -0.19
N ILE A 164 -16.67 8.70 0.06
CA ILE A 164 -16.86 7.92 1.30
C ILE A 164 -16.46 8.74 2.53
N GLY A 165 -15.34 9.48 2.46
CA GLY A 165 -14.89 10.36 3.53
C GLY A 165 -15.88 11.51 3.79
N ALA A 166 -16.42 12.12 2.73
CA ALA A 166 -17.46 13.15 2.84
C ALA A 166 -18.73 12.62 3.54
N LEU A 167 -19.16 11.40 3.20
CA LEU A 167 -20.30 10.74 3.86
C LEU A 167 -19.99 10.44 5.33
N ALA A 168 -18.79 9.95 5.65
CA ALA A 168 -18.36 9.73 7.04
C ALA A 168 -18.45 11.03 7.85
N HIS A 169 -17.86 12.12 7.35
CA HIS A 169 -17.85 13.42 8.02
C HIS A 169 -19.25 14.01 8.21
N SER A 170 -20.15 13.88 7.21
CA SER A 170 -21.53 14.35 7.32
C SER A 170 -22.35 13.66 8.42
N HIS A 171 -21.90 12.45 8.84
CA HIS A 171 -22.49 11.66 9.94
C HIS A 171 -21.67 11.73 11.24
N GLY A 172 -20.65 12.60 11.32
CA GLY A 172 -19.83 12.77 12.51
C GLY A 172 -18.86 11.61 12.79
N ALA A 173 -18.64 10.73 11.81
CA ALA A 173 -17.65 9.66 11.87
C ALA A 173 -16.32 10.12 11.28
N ILE A 174 -15.19 9.57 11.80
CA ILE A 174 -13.87 9.73 11.18
C ILE A 174 -13.71 8.77 10.03
N PHE A 175 -12.89 9.14 9.04
CA PHE A 175 -12.59 8.29 7.90
C PHE A 175 -11.14 7.79 7.92
N VAL A 176 -10.99 6.47 7.88
CA VAL A 176 -9.71 5.75 7.83
C VAL A 176 -9.58 5.05 6.48
N SER A 177 -8.57 5.42 5.69
CA SER A 177 -8.32 4.81 4.39
C SER A 177 -7.01 4.01 4.37
N ASP A 178 -7.08 2.75 3.95
CA ASP A 178 -5.86 1.99 3.61
C ASP A 178 -5.37 2.42 2.23
N THR A 179 -4.32 3.22 2.24
CA THR A 179 -3.64 3.72 1.04
C THR A 179 -2.33 2.99 0.76
N THR A 180 -2.14 1.80 1.34
CA THR A 180 -0.88 1.05 1.28
C THR A 180 -0.36 0.86 -0.15
N SER A 181 -1.25 0.68 -1.12
CA SER A 181 -0.86 0.49 -2.52
C SER A 181 -0.99 1.73 -3.40
N THR A 182 -1.49 2.84 -2.87
CA THR A 182 -1.74 4.07 -3.64
C THR A 182 -0.87 5.25 -3.22
N LEU A 183 -0.45 5.30 -1.95
CA LEU A 183 0.38 6.38 -1.44
C LEU A 183 1.68 6.50 -2.24
N GLY A 184 1.93 7.69 -2.80
CA GLY A 184 3.07 7.98 -3.67
C GLY A 184 3.00 7.35 -5.07
N MET A 185 1.83 6.79 -5.48
CA MET A 185 1.61 6.15 -6.77
C MET A 185 0.51 6.83 -7.60
N ILE A 186 -0.50 7.35 -6.93
CA ILE A 186 -1.57 8.17 -7.50
C ILE A 186 -1.81 9.37 -6.59
N PRO A 187 -2.39 10.46 -7.11
CA PRO A 187 -2.65 11.66 -6.31
C PRO A 187 -3.46 11.36 -5.06
N LEU A 188 -3.03 11.90 -3.93
CA LEU A 188 -3.73 11.83 -2.65
C LEU A 188 -3.45 13.11 -1.85
N ASP A 189 -4.50 13.85 -1.52
CA ASP A 189 -4.45 15.01 -0.63
C ASP A 189 -5.42 14.75 0.52
N VAL A 190 -4.91 14.45 1.70
CA VAL A 190 -5.74 13.98 2.82
C VAL A 190 -6.83 14.98 3.21
N VAL A 191 -6.61 16.28 3.02
CA VAL A 191 -7.61 17.31 3.31
C VAL A 191 -8.69 17.34 2.24
N LYS A 192 -8.29 17.43 0.96
CA LYS A 192 -9.24 17.48 -0.16
C LYS A 192 -10.00 16.18 -0.37
N ASP A 193 -9.41 15.07 0.02
CA ASP A 193 -9.99 13.74 -0.12
C ASP A 193 -10.75 13.28 1.13
N ASN A 194 -10.94 14.18 2.12
CA ASN A 194 -11.69 13.94 3.36
C ASN A 194 -11.16 12.75 4.18
N VAL A 195 -9.83 12.57 4.24
CA VAL A 195 -9.17 11.46 4.92
C VAL A 195 -8.60 11.91 6.25
N ASP A 196 -9.12 11.40 7.37
CA ASP A 196 -8.58 11.70 8.70
C ASP A 196 -7.35 10.86 9.02
N PHE A 197 -7.34 9.61 8.54
CA PHE A 197 -6.22 8.69 8.66
C PHE A 197 -5.96 7.98 7.33
N CYS A 198 -4.73 8.03 6.86
CA CYS A 198 -4.25 7.14 5.81
C CYS A 198 -3.07 6.31 6.31
N MET A 199 -2.89 5.15 5.73
CA MET A 199 -1.83 4.23 6.14
C MET A 199 -1.10 3.65 4.95
N ALA A 200 0.20 3.39 5.10
CA ALA A 200 1.00 2.75 4.08
C ALA A 200 2.20 1.99 4.66
N SER A 201 2.93 1.31 3.78
CA SER A 201 4.18 0.65 4.09
C SER A 201 5.25 0.97 3.04
N ALA A 202 6.49 1.04 3.48
CA ALA A 202 7.59 1.60 2.71
C ALA A 202 7.89 0.84 1.40
N GLN A 203 7.68 -0.49 1.37
CA GLN A 203 7.99 -1.37 0.23
C GLN A 203 6.99 -1.32 -0.94
N LYS A 204 5.97 -0.44 -0.86
CA LYS A 204 4.96 -0.27 -1.91
C LYS A 204 5.28 0.96 -2.77
N GLY A 205 4.42 1.97 -2.75
CA GLY A 205 4.55 3.15 -3.60
C GLY A 205 5.78 4.02 -3.32
N LEU A 206 6.35 3.96 -2.12
CA LEU A 206 7.62 4.62 -1.84
C LEU A 206 8.83 3.87 -2.44
N MET A 207 8.67 2.59 -2.83
CA MET A 207 9.73 1.75 -3.41
C MET A 207 10.95 1.59 -2.48
N ALA A 208 10.70 1.53 -1.16
CA ALA A 208 11.71 1.24 -0.16
C ALA A 208 11.70 -0.25 0.24
N MET A 209 12.37 -0.58 1.34
CA MET A 209 12.46 -1.94 1.87
C MET A 209 11.28 -2.28 2.78
N SER A 210 10.97 -3.59 2.88
CA SER A 210 9.96 -4.10 3.80
C SER A 210 10.39 -3.96 5.26
N GLY A 211 9.42 -3.80 6.17
CA GLY A 211 9.68 -3.77 7.62
C GLY A 211 9.34 -2.44 8.30
N LEU A 212 9.06 -1.39 7.53
CA LEU A 212 8.56 -0.12 8.04
C LEU A 212 7.17 0.16 7.49
N SER A 213 6.24 0.44 8.39
CA SER A 213 4.87 0.88 8.09
C SER A 213 4.55 2.15 8.88
N PHE A 214 3.55 2.89 8.43
CA PHE A 214 3.21 4.16 9.07
C PHE A 214 1.73 4.48 8.89
N VAL A 215 1.22 5.22 9.88
CA VAL A 215 -0.11 5.84 9.87
C VAL A 215 0.09 7.35 9.85
N ILE A 216 -0.52 8.03 8.91
CA ILE A 216 -0.63 9.49 8.87
C ILE A 216 -2.04 9.85 9.32
N GLY A 217 -2.17 10.68 10.36
CA GLY A 217 -3.47 10.97 10.94
C GLY A 217 -3.56 12.29 11.68
N ARG A 218 -4.79 12.72 11.96
CA ARG A 218 -5.07 13.97 12.68
C ARG A 218 -4.63 13.86 14.14
N LYS A 219 -3.75 14.77 14.55
CA LYS A 219 -3.19 14.84 15.92
C LYS A 219 -4.29 14.88 16.99
N ALA A 220 -5.29 15.73 16.80
CA ALA A 220 -6.37 15.88 17.77
C ALA A 220 -7.15 14.59 18.02
N ILE A 221 -7.36 13.76 16.96
CA ILE A 221 -8.04 12.48 17.09
C ILE A 221 -7.13 11.44 17.77
N ILE A 222 -5.83 11.43 17.43
CA ILE A 222 -4.86 10.57 18.12
C ILE A 222 -4.81 10.90 19.61
N GLU A 223 -4.77 12.18 19.98
CA GLU A 223 -4.76 12.62 21.38
C GLU A 223 -6.05 12.23 22.12
N ALA A 224 -7.20 12.34 21.46
CA ALA A 224 -8.47 11.91 22.05
C ALA A 224 -8.49 10.38 22.30
N SER A 225 -7.82 9.60 21.46
CA SER A 225 -7.81 8.13 21.54
C SER A 225 -7.11 7.58 22.79
N LYS A 226 -6.34 8.39 23.52
CA LYS A 226 -5.76 7.99 24.83
C LYS A 226 -6.82 7.54 25.84
N ASN A 227 -8.04 8.02 25.69
CA ASN A 227 -9.16 7.73 26.57
C ASN A 227 -9.98 6.52 26.08
N TYR A 228 -9.62 5.91 24.95
CA TYR A 228 -10.31 4.74 24.40
C TYR A 228 -9.77 3.45 25.00
N PRO A 229 -10.50 2.33 24.87
CA PRO A 229 -10.04 1.05 25.37
C PRO A 229 -8.67 0.66 24.82
N THR A 230 -7.74 0.30 25.71
CA THR A 230 -6.44 -0.25 25.32
C THR A 230 -6.59 -1.73 24.95
N ARG A 231 -6.57 -2.02 23.64
CA ARG A 231 -6.75 -3.38 23.10
C ARG A 231 -5.44 -4.06 22.74
N SER A 232 -4.39 -3.27 22.46
CA SER A 232 -3.06 -3.76 22.14
C SER A 232 -2.00 -2.88 22.80
N TYR A 233 -0.92 -3.49 23.30
CA TYR A 233 0.23 -2.75 23.81
C TYR A 233 1.15 -2.28 22.67
N TYR A 234 1.48 -3.19 21.72
CA TYR A 234 2.39 -2.88 20.63
C TYR A 234 1.72 -2.05 19.53
N CYS A 235 0.52 -2.46 19.10
CA CYS A 235 -0.25 -1.79 18.05
C CYS A 235 -1.13 -0.66 18.61
N ASN A 236 -0.62 0.15 19.54
CA ASN A 236 -1.33 1.27 20.13
C ASN A 236 -0.85 2.58 19.51
N LEU A 237 -1.74 3.25 18.76
CA LEU A 237 -1.41 4.47 18.03
C LEU A 237 -1.01 5.63 18.97
N TYR A 238 -1.77 5.81 20.07
CA TYR A 238 -1.50 6.91 21.02
C TYR A 238 -0.15 6.70 21.74
N LEU A 239 0.14 5.51 22.24
CA LEU A 239 1.40 5.23 22.96
C LEU A 239 2.62 5.47 22.07
N GLN A 240 2.55 5.05 20.81
CA GLN A 240 3.63 5.28 19.86
C GLN A 240 3.76 6.76 19.49
N TYR A 241 2.64 7.47 19.28
CA TYR A 241 2.61 8.90 19.03
C TYR A 241 3.17 9.69 20.21
N GLU A 242 2.68 9.44 21.44
CA GLU A 242 3.12 10.13 22.63
C GLU A 242 4.63 9.98 22.87
N TYR A 243 5.17 8.78 22.62
CA TYR A 243 6.60 8.54 22.75
C TYR A 243 7.41 9.34 21.72
N PHE A 244 6.95 9.41 20.46
CA PHE A 244 7.57 10.26 19.44
C PHE A 244 7.57 11.74 19.83
N GLU A 245 6.46 12.26 20.31
CA GLU A 245 6.37 13.68 20.69
C GLU A 245 7.28 14.02 21.89
N LYS A 246 7.48 13.08 22.80
CA LYS A 246 8.35 13.27 23.98
C LYS A 246 9.83 13.11 23.67
N THR A 247 10.21 12.20 22.80
CA THR A 247 11.61 11.78 22.63
C THR A 247 12.16 11.96 21.22
N GLY A 248 11.32 12.09 20.22
CA GLY A 248 11.70 12.01 18.80
C GLY A 248 12.00 10.60 18.29
N GLU A 249 11.75 9.55 19.10
CA GLU A 249 12.12 8.18 18.84
C GLU A 249 10.91 7.25 18.70
N MET A 250 11.07 6.11 18.04
CA MET A 250 10.07 5.02 18.12
C MET A 250 10.04 4.42 19.52
N HIS A 251 8.84 4.12 20.03
CA HIS A 251 8.66 3.50 21.35
C HIS A 251 9.41 2.17 21.46
N PHE A 252 9.31 1.34 20.41
CA PHE A 252 10.01 0.06 20.31
C PHE A 252 11.17 0.15 19.32
N THR A 253 12.05 -0.87 19.32
CA THR A 253 13.25 -0.91 18.45
C THR A 253 12.86 -0.75 16.97
N PRO A 254 13.37 0.27 16.28
CA PRO A 254 13.08 0.50 14.86
C PRO A 254 13.90 -0.40 13.93
N PRO A 255 13.44 -0.62 12.70
CA PRO A 255 14.21 -1.30 11.65
C PRO A 255 15.21 -0.30 11.03
N VAL A 256 16.34 -0.06 11.68
CA VAL A 256 17.32 1.01 11.37
C VAL A 256 17.68 1.07 9.89
N GLN A 257 18.13 -0.04 9.30
CA GLN A 257 18.55 -0.11 7.90
C GLN A 257 17.39 0.19 6.95
N THR A 258 16.19 -0.29 7.26
CA THR A 258 14.97 0.00 6.47
C THR A 258 14.60 1.48 6.54
N ILE A 259 14.86 2.15 7.67
CA ILE A 259 14.64 3.60 7.81
C ILE A 259 15.57 4.37 6.89
N TYR A 260 16.87 4.04 6.85
CA TYR A 260 17.79 4.66 5.90
C TYR A 260 17.38 4.44 4.44
N ALA A 261 16.96 3.22 4.09
CA ALA A 261 16.44 2.92 2.75
C ALA A 261 15.17 3.72 2.43
N THR A 262 14.29 3.93 3.41
CA THR A 262 13.06 4.71 3.24
C THR A 262 13.36 6.20 3.05
N ILE A 263 14.32 6.74 3.78
CA ILE A 263 14.78 8.11 3.60
C ILE A 263 15.38 8.31 2.19
N GLN A 264 16.16 7.34 1.71
CA GLN A 264 16.69 7.38 0.36
C GLN A 264 15.57 7.32 -0.70
N ALA A 265 14.59 6.44 -0.51
CA ALA A 265 13.45 6.34 -1.41
C ALA A 265 12.61 7.63 -1.46
N LEU A 266 12.44 8.33 -0.33
CA LEU A 266 11.78 9.64 -0.30
C LEU A 266 12.61 10.73 -1.01
N LYS A 267 13.95 10.72 -0.88
CA LYS A 267 14.82 11.61 -1.65
C LYS A 267 14.63 11.41 -3.16
N GLU A 268 14.53 10.16 -3.61
CA GLU A 268 14.27 9.83 -5.01
C GLU A 268 12.87 10.26 -5.43
N TYR A 269 11.86 10.04 -4.57
CA TYR A 269 10.49 10.49 -4.81
C TYR A 269 10.42 12.01 -5.06
N PHE A 270 11.04 12.81 -4.20
CA PHE A 270 11.04 14.26 -4.35
C PHE A 270 11.93 14.74 -5.51
N ALA A 271 13.01 14.03 -5.81
CA ALA A 271 13.88 14.36 -6.94
C ALA A 271 13.20 14.06 -8.29
N GLU A 272 12.47 12.96 -8.41
CA GLU A 272 11.64 12.63 -9.59
C GLU A 272 10.47 13.63 -9.72
N GLY A 273 9.89 13.97 -8.58
CA GLY A 273 8.68 14.78 -8.47
C GLY A 273 7.40 14.00 -8.74
N GLU A 274 6.37 14.35 -8.00
CA GLU A 274 5.08 13.65 -7.97
C GLU A 274 4.46 13.48 -9.36
N THR A 275 4.35 14.56 -10.11
CA THR A 275 3.76 14.56 -11.46
C THR A 275 4.52 13.63 -12.42
N ALA A 276 5.85 13.68 -12.41
CA ALA A 276 6.68 12.84 -13.28
C ALA A 276 6.57 11.35 -12.89
N LYS A 277 6.55 11.06 -11.58
CA LYS A 277 6.37 9.72 -11.05
C LYS A 277 5.03 9.13 -11.45
N PHE A 278 3.93 9.86 -11.25
CA PHE A 278 2.59 9.39 -11.64
C PHE A 278 2.48 9.16 -13.15
N ALA A 279 3.04 10.06 -13.96
CA ALA A 279 3.09 9.89 -15.40
C ALA A 279 3.91 8.65 -15.83
N ARG A 280 5.02 8.35 -15.14
CA ARG A 280 5.80 7.12 -15.38
C ARG A 280 4.99 5.87 -15.09
N HIS A 281 4.35 5.78 -13.92
CA HIS A 281 3.51 4.63 -13.58
C HIS A 281 2.31 4.49 -14.51
N ARG A 282 1.73 5.60 -14.97
CA ARG A 282 0.66 5.58 -15.97
C ARG A 282 1.13 4.96 -17.29
N ARG A 283 2.31 5.33 -17.79
CA ARG A 283 2.90 4.72 -19.00
C ARG A 283 3.16 3.21 -18.81
N VAL A 284 3.65 2.80 -17.64
CA VAL A 284 3.85 1.37 -17.29
C VAL A 284 2.52 0.63 -17.32
N TYR A 285 1.47 1.16 -16.69
CA TYR A 285 0.14 0.58 -16.72
C TYR A 285 -0.42 0.47 -18.15
N GLU A 286 -0.27 1.51 -18.95
CA GLU A 286 -0.73 1.51 -20.35
C GLU A 286 0.05 0.48 -21.21
N ALA A 287 1.34 0.29 -20.94
CA ALA A 287 2.13 -0.77 -21.57
C ALA A 287 1.63 -2.17 -21.16
N ILE A 288 1.31 -2.38 -19.87
CA ILE A 288 0.70 -3.63 -19.41
C ILE A 288 -0.63 -3.89 -20.12
N ARG A 289 -1.52 -2.89 -20.17
CA ARG A 289 -2.84 -3.02 -20.83
C ARG A 289 -2.71 -3.33 -22.32
N ARG A 290 -1.74 -2.68 -22.98
CA ARG A 290 -1.42 -2.94 -24.40
C ARG A 290 -0.96 -4.37 -24.61
N GLY A 291 0.06 -4.84 -23.88
CA GLY A 291 0.61 -6.19 -24.05
C GLY A 291 -0.39 -7.29 -23.70
N VAL A 292 -1.21 -7.11 -22.65
CA VAL A 292 -2.31 -8.03 -22.31
C VAL A 292 -3.28 -8.17 -23.50
N LYS A 293 -3.65 -7.05 -24.11
CA LYS A 293 -4.57 -7.03 -25.27
C LYS A 293 -3.94 -7.64 -26.52
N GLU A 294 -2.68 -7.29 -26.83
CA GLU A 294 -1.95 -7.76 -28.02
C GLU A 294 -1.72 -9.27 -28.01
N LEU A 295 -1.48 -9.85 -26.83
CA LEU A 295 -1.38 -11.30 -26.66
C LEU A 295 -2.75 -12.00 -26.67
N GLY A 296 -3.86 -11.29 -26.51
CA GLY A 296 -5.20 -11.87 -26.50
C GLY A 296 -5.70 -12.31 -25.12
N PHE A 297 -5.07 -11.87 -24.02
CA PHE A 297 -5.58 -12.11 -22.67
C PHE A 297 -6.82 -11.26 -22.36
N GLU A 298 -7.72 -11.82 -21.55
CA GLU A 298 -8.87 -11.11 -21.01
C GLU A 298 -8.58 -10.54 -19.61
N THR A 299 -9.19 -9.38 -19.28
CA THR A 299 -9.15 -8.77 -17.95
C THR A 299 -10.50 -8.81 -17.28
N VAL A 300 -10.52 -8.74 -15.94
CA VAL A 300 -11.76 -8.91 -15.17
C VAL A 300 -12.42 -7.60 -14.72
N ILE A 301 -11.67 -6.50 -14.67
CA ILE A 301 -12.14 -5.20 -14.16
C ILE A 301 -12.37 -4.24 -15.34
N ASP A 302 -13.45 -3.46 -15.27
CA ASP A 302 -13.68 -2.36 -16.21
C ASP A 302 -12.55 -1.32 -16.07
N PRO A 303 -11.85 -0.97 -17.15
CA PRO A 303 -10.78 0.04 -17.12
C PRO A 303 -11.19 1.40 -16.53
N LYS A 304 -12.48 1.72 -16.50
CA LYS A 304 -12.99 2.99 -15.94
C LYS A 304 -12.86 3.07 -14.43
N ILE A 305 -12.83 1.93 -13.75
CA ILE A 305 -12.72 1.83 -12.29
C ILE A 305 -11.40 1.20 -11.84
N GLU A 306 -10.53 0.81 -12.80
CA GLU A 306 -9.18 0.35 -12.47
C GLU A 306 -8.33 1.50 -11.92
N SER A 307 -7.50 1.18 -10.95
CA SER A 307 -6.59 2.12 -10.29
C SER A 307 -5.48 2.69 -11.18
N GLY A 308 -5.21 2.05 -12.32
CA GLY A 308 -3.99 2.32 -13.11
C GLY A 308 -2.71 1.73 -12.50
N LEU A 309 -2.83 0.86 -11.49
CA LEU A 309 -1.68 0.23 -10.81
C LEU A 309 -1.66 -1.30 -10.93
N VAL A 310 -2.82 -1.93 -11.02
CA VAL A 310 -2.95 -3.38 -11.08
C VAL A 310 -3.92 -3.77 -12.18
N VAL A 311 -3.51 -4.70 -13.03
CA VAL A 311 -4.35 -5.34 -14.03
C VAL A 311 -4.55 -6.79 -13.63
N SER A 312 -5.79 -7.19 -13.39
CA SER A 312 -6.17 -8.58 -13.12
C SER A 312 -6.53 -9.29 -14.42
N VAL A 313 -5.69 -10.25 -14.78
CA VAL A 313 -5.75 -11.00 -16.04
C VAL A 313 -6.35 -12.38 -15.78
N LYS A 314 -7.36 -12.78 -16.56
CA LYS A 314 -7.94 -14.14 -16.47
C LYS A 314 -6.96 -15.20 -16.93
N TYR A 315 -7.00 -16.37 -16.31
CA TYR A 315 -6.34 -17.53 -16.87
C TYR A 315 -6.98 -17.88 -18.22
N PRO A 316 -6.18 -18.23 -19.24
CA PRO A 316 -6.71 -18.73 -20.48
C PRO A 316 -7.48 -20.04 -20.31
N ASP A 317 -8.50 -20.23 -21.14
CA ASP A 317 -9.21 -21.50 -21.25
C ASP A 317 -8.47 -22.43 -22.24
N ASP A 318 -7.30 -22.87 -21.82
CA ASP A 318 -6.42 -23.75 -22.60
C ASP A 318 -5.90 -24.87 -21.70
N PRO A 319 -5.96 -26.17 -22.11
CA PRO A 319 -5.55 -27.30 -21.29
C PRO A 319 -4.04 -27.31 -20.95
N ASN A 320 -3.22 -26.60 -21.71
CA ASN A 320 -1.78 -26.48 -21.46
C ASN A 320 -1.44 -25.38 -20.47
N TRP A 321 -2.43 -24.53 -20.11
CA TRP A 321 -2.19 -23.44 -19.15
C TRP A 321 -1.88 -23.98 -17.76
N SER A 322 -0.75 -23.57 -17.20
CA SER A 322 -0.43 -23.68 -15.79
C SER A 322 0.22 -22.38 -15.34
N PHE A 323 -0.37 -21.73 -14.35
CA PHE A 323 0.20 -20.51 -13.79
C PHE A 323 1.63 -20.74 -13.27
N GLU A 324 1.86 -21.84 -12.58
CA GLU A 324 3.16 -22.19 -12.00
C GLU A 324 4.24 -22.32 -13.09
N LYS A 325 3.94 -23.04 -14.17
CA LYS A 325 4.90 -23.23 -15.29
C LYS A 325 5.23 -21.91 -15.97
N VAL A 326 4.22 -21.09 -16.25
CA VAL A 326 4.41 -19.77 -16.87
C VAL A 326 5.14 -18.81 -15.93
N HIS A 327 4.79 -18.84 -14.63
CA HIS A 327 5.50 -18.07 -13.59
C HIS A 327 6.98 -18.44 -13.55
N ASP A 328 7.30 -19.71 -13.44
CA ASP A 328 8.69 -20.18 -13.33
C ASP A 328 9.50 -19.83 -14.58
N TYR A 329 8.89 -19.97 -15.77
CA TYR A 329 9.53 -19.57 -17.02
C TYR A 329 9.88 -18.07 -17.06
N CYS A 330 8.97 -17.21 -16.59
CA CYS A 330 9.20 -15.77 -16.47
C CYS A 330 10.24 -15.46 -15.38
N TYR A 331 10.16 -16.14 -14.23
CA TYR A 331 11.04 -15.93 -13.10
C TYR A 331 12.51 -16.23 -13.43
N ASP A 332 12.76 -17.33 -14.14
CA ASP A 332 14.11 -17.69 -14.60
C ASP A 332 14.72 -16.62 -15.54
N ARG A 333 13.85 -15.78 -16.14
CA ARG A 333 14.23 -14.68 -17.03
C ARG A 333 14.15 -13.30 -16.37
N GLY A 334 14.01 -13.28 -15.05
CA GLY A 334 14.09 -12.06 -14.25
C GLY A 334 12.77 -11.31 -14.06
N PHE A 335 11.61 -11.94 -14.38
CA PHE A 335 10.30 -11.34 -14.22
C PHE A 335 9.44 -12.13 -13.24
N THR A 336 8.88 -11.47 -12.22
CA THR A 336 7.96 -12.09 -11.26
C THR A 336 6.53 -11.64 -11.53
N ILE A 337 5.64 -12.58 -11.83
CA ILE A 337 4.18 -12.38 -11.88
C ILE A 337 3.54 -12.95 -10.61
N TYR A 338 2.29 -12.57 -10.32
CA TYR A 338 1.68 -12.94 -9.03
C TYR A 338 0.25 -13.51 -9.21
N PRO A 339 -0.12 -14.58 -8.47
CA PRO A 339 -1.47 -15.13 -8.59
C PRO A 339 -2.51 -14.11 -8.13
N GLY A 340 -3.70 -14.20 -8.70
CA GLY A 340 -4.85 -13.39 -8.29
C GLY A 340 -5.33 -13.73 -6.89
N LYS A 341 -6.21 -12.89 -6.35
CA LYS A 341 -6.89 -13.10 -5.06
C LYS A 341 -8.42 -13.07 -5.17
N ILE A 342 -8.93 -13.30 -6.36
CA ILE A 342 -10.37 -13.37 -6.61
C ILE A 342 -10.78 -14.83 -6.42
N SER A 343 -11.64 -15.10 -5.44
CA SER A 343 -12.04 -16.48 -5.11
C SER A 343 -12.98 -17.12 -6.15
N THR A 344 -13.62 -16.30 -6.98
CA THR A 344 -14.63 -16.74 -7.96
C THR A 344 -14.05 -16.87 -9.37
N THR A 345 -12.84 -16.41 -9.62
CA THR A 345 -12.23 -16.39 -10.96
C THR A 345 -10.72 -16.60 -10.86
N ASN A 346 -10.20 -17.58 -11.58
CA ASN A 346 -8.76 -17.81 -11.66
C ASN A 346 -8.10 -16.67 -12.45
N THR A 347 -7.19 -15.96 -11.80
CA THR A 347 -6.52 -14.79 -12.37
C THR A 347 -5.06 -14.74 -11.95
N PHE A 348 -4.26 -13.98 -12.70
CA PHE A 348 -2.97 -13.48 -12.24
C PHE A 348 -2.95 -11.95 -12.34
N ARG A 349 -1.99 -11.32 -11.65
CA ARG A 349 -1.89 -9.87 -11.60
C ARG A 349 -0.59 -9.39 -12.19
N LEU A 350 -0.69 -8.31 -12.95
CA LEU A 350 0.44 -7.52 -13.44
C LEU A 350 0.32 -6.11 -12.85
N CYS A 351 1.40 -5.64 -12.22
CA CYS A 351 1.37 -4.43 -11.44
C CYS A 351 2.37 -3.39 -11.95
N ALA A 352 1.91 -2.15 -12.07
CA ALA A 352 2.71 -0.99 -12.49
C ALA A 352 3.40 -0.31 -11.29
N LEU A 353 3.94 -1.12 -10.34
CA LEU A 353 4.59 -0.61 -9.12
C LEU A 353 6.08 -0.86 -9.15
N GLY A 354 6.87 0.17 -8.84
CA GLY A 354 8.31 0.00 -8.65
C GLY A 354 9.17 0.93 -9.49
N ALA A 355 10.48 0.74 -9.35
CA ALA A 355 11.50 1.37 -10.19
C ALA A 355 11.58 0.64 -11.54
N ILE A 356 10.49 0.69 -12.29
CA ILE A 356 10.28 0.05 -13.60
C ILE A 356 9.76 1.09 -14.61
N ASP A 357 9.95 0.81 -15.88
CA ASP A 357 9.45 1.64 -16.99
C ASP A 357 8.71 0.81 -18.06
N SER A 358 8.25 1.44 -19.13
CA SER A 358 7.54 0.77 -20.21
C SER A 358 8.39 -0.22 -20.98
N LYS A 359 9.72 -0.03 -21.03
CA LYS A 359 10.64 -0.97 -21.69
C LYS A 359 10.70 -2.30 -20.91
N ASP A 360 10.73 -2.26 -19.56
CA ASP A 360 10.64 -3.48 -18.74
C ASP A 360 9.38 -4.30 -19.07
N ILE A 361 8.28 -3.60 -19.36
CA ILE A 361 7.01 -4.25 -19.71
C ILE A 361 7.05 -4.84 -21.13
N ASP A 362 7.61 -4.10 -22.08
CA ASP A 362 7.80 -4.61 -23.44
C ASP A 362 8.70 -5.88 -23.43
N ASP A 363 9.80 -5.87 -22.69
CA ASP A 363 10.70 -7.01 -22.50
C ASP A 363 9.96 -8.18 -21.80
N PHE A 364 9.12 -7.91 -20.81
CA PHE A 364 8.29 -8.92 -20.16
C PHE A 364 7.32 -9.60 -21.13
N PHE A 365 6.64 -8.84 -21.97
CA PHE A 365 5.67 -9.43 -22.92
C PHE A 365 6.35 -10.26 -24.02
N VAL A 366 7.61 -9.96 -24.38
CA VAL A 366 8.43 -10.86 -25.21
C VAL A 366 8.64 -12.19 -24.51
N VAL A 367 9.00 -12.17 -23.20
CA VAL A 367 9.19 -13.40 -22.41
C VAL A 367 7.87 -14.15 -22.22
N MET A 368 6.76 -13.45 -22.02
CA MET A 368 5.43 -14.06 -21.89
C MET A 368 5.02 -14.77 -23.19
N GLN A 369 5.24 -14.15 -24.37
CA GLN A 369 4.99 -14.80 -25.66
C GLN A 369 5.84 -16.08 -25.80
N GLN A 370 7.12 -16.00 -25.46
CA GLN A 370 8.00 -17.19 -25.48
C GLN A 370 7.51 -18.31 -24.54
N ALA A 371 6.94 -17.95 -23.37
CA ALA A 371 6.35 -18.95 -22.48
C ALA A 371 5.11 -19.60 -23.09
N LEU A 372 4.23 -18.80 -23.72
CA LEU A 372 3.04 -19.32 -24.40
C LEU A 372 3.42 -20.28 -25.52
N ASP A 373 4.41 -19.91 -26.34
CA ASP A 373 4.90 -20.74 -27.43
C ASP A 373 5.56 -22.04 -26.91
N HIS A 374 6.38 -21.95 -25.86
CA HIS A 374 7.08 -23.07 -25.25
C HIS A 374 6.15 -24.13 -24.68
N PHE A 375 5.03 -23.70 -24.08
CA PHE A 375 4.04 -24.62 -23.51
C PHE A 375 2.86 -24.89 -24.45
N GLU A 376 2.94 -24.43 -25.72
CA GLU A 376 1.88 -24.59 -26.73
C GLU A 376 0.51 -24.06 -26.28
N ILE A 377 0.50 -22.99 -25.48
CA ILE A 377 -0.71 -22.34 -24.96
C ILE A 377 -1.31 -21.43 -26.03
N LYS A 378 -2.60 -21.60 -26.33
CA LYS A 378 -3.33 -20.78 -27.30
C LYS A 378 -4.30 -19.83 -26.59
N LEU A 379 -4.14 -18.54 -26.85
CA LEU A 379 -5.10 -17.53 -26.47
C LEU A 379 -6.14 -17.39 -27.59
N LYS A 380 -7.42 -17.20 -27.21
CA LYS A 380 -8.53 -17.09 -28.20
C LYS A 380 -8.57 -15.73 -28.84
#